data_da9079aa79c29647422a4303493366f3
#
_entry.id   da9079aa79c29647422a4303493366f3
#
_cell.length_a   1.000
_cell.length_b   1.000
_cell.length_c   1.000
_cell.angle_alpha   90.00
_cell.angle_beta   90.00
_cell.angle_gamma   90.00
#
_symmetry.space_group_name_H-M   'P 1'
#
loop_
_entity.id
_entity.type
_entity.pdbx_description
1 polymer ?
#
loop_
_entity_poly.entity_id
_entity_poly.type
_entity_poly.pdbx_seq_one_letter_code
_entity_poly.pdbx_strand_id
1 'polypeptide(L)'
;MSNIRVNTTELLQLLEMTPSSHNIMLVGRHGVGKSEILTEYYSRQGIPVVALFLGQMADPGDLIGIPNKNEQTGKTEFMPPYWFPLDGKPIVLFLDELNRARPEILQTIMDLALNRTLAGRRLPEGSRIISAVNEGEQYHLTDLDPALVSRFNIVNFQPTVQEWLLWANREGVDKRVIAFIEENSIWLDRNADSKENEDTGLDKTPDRRAWKRVSDIILGAEVLTTTHQKAIASVVGAKATVAFMGSVNNRKMITGKDILYKFDVVKEKLKPYTLHDMSLVNDGIFRHLEVEKVPAEKQSDVKKNLEAYFDWLVKEHKEAAAHFANLYVQQTYPNAVAFIARECQVLTMTLVLYVKSIR
;
A
#
# COMPACT_ATOMS: atom_id res chain seq x y z
N MET A 1 22.00 -0.74 -7.08
CA MET A 1 20.83 -0.43 -6.25
C MET A 1 20.54 -1.62 -5.34
N SER A 2 20.08 -1.38 -4.13
CA SER A 2 19.76 -2.46 -3.17
C SER A 2 18.69 -3.37 -3.76
N ASN A 3 18.96 -4.68 -3.86
CA ASN A 3 18.00 -5.69 -4.31
C ASN A 3 17.05 -6.16 -3.21
N ILE A 4 17.08 -5.51 -2.04
CA ILE A 4 16.26 -5.89 -0.89
C ILE A 4 14.87 -5.29 -1.10
N ARG A 5 13.95 -6.13 -1.56
CA ARG A 5 12.54 -5.76 -1.73
C ARG A 5 11.78 -6.08 -0.47
N VAL A 6 10.93 -5.16 -0.05
CA VAL A 6 10.06 -5.33 1.11
C VAL A 6 8.62 -4.95 0.77
N ASN A 7 7.69 -5.76 1.22
CA ASN A 7 6.26 -5.43 1.19
C ASN A 7 5.87 -4.60 2.42
N THR A 8 4.59 -4.31 2.62
CA THR A 8 4.13 -3.50 3.74
C THR A 8 4.41 -4.16 5.09
N THR A 9 4.11 -5.45 5.22
CA THR A 9 4.32 -6.20 6.47
C THR A 9 5.79 -6.25 6.84
N GLU A 10 6.65 -6.57 5.89
CA GLU A 10 8.11 -6.61 6.08
C GLU A 10 8.68 -5.22 6.40
N LEU A 11 8.15 -4.14 5.76
CA LEU A 11 8.55 -2.77 6.10
C LEU A 11 8.23 -2.45 7.55
N LEU A 12 7.04 -2.75 8.03
CA LEU A 12 6.65 -2.47 9.42
C LEU A 12 7.52 -3.25 10.42
N GLN A 13 7.82 -4.51 10.15
CA GLN A 13 8.74 -5.31 10.96
C GLN A 13 10.16 -4.72 10.95
N LEU A 14 10.64 -4.26 9.79
CA LEU A 14 11.94 -3.60 9.65
C LEU A 14 11.99 -2.29 10.47
N LEU A 15 10.93 -1.50 10.43
CA LEU A 15 10.82 -0.28 11.24
C LEU A 15 10.83 -0.58 12.74
N GLU A 16 10.22 -1.68 13.17
CA GLU A 16 10.18 -2.10 14.56
C GLU A 16 11.56 -2.58 15.08
N MET A 17 12.24 -3.43 14.28
CA MET A 17 13.54 -4.01 14.66
C MET A 17 14.71 -3.03 14.53
N THR A 18 14.59 -1.99 13.71
CA THR A 18 15.67 -1.04 13.47
C THR A 18 15.69 0.05 14.55
N PRO A 19 16.83 0.30 15.23
CA PRO A 19 16.92 1.39 16.20
C PRO A 19 16.58 2.75 15.59
N SER A 20 15.97 3.66 16.36
CA SER A 20 15.58 4.99 15.88
C SER A 20 16.77 5.86 15.43
N SER A 21 17.98 5.53 15.91
CA SER A 21 19.22 6.17 15.48
C SER A 21 19.67 5.83 14.07
N HIS A 22 19.13 4.77 13.47
CA HIS A 22 19.44 4.37 12.11
C HIS A 22 18.46 5.01 11.13
N ASN A 23 19.00 5.70 10.13
CA ASN A 23 18.18 6.29 9.07
C ASN A 23 17.79 5.24 8.05
N ILE A 24 16.59 5.38 7.48
CA ILE A 24 16.04 4.44 6.49
C ILE A 24 15.72 5.20 5.22
N MET A 25 16.09 4.64 4.06
CA MET A 25 15.73 5.18 2.75
C MET A 25 14.80 4.21 2.03
N LEU A 26 13.57 4.66 1.77
CA LEU A 26 12.57 3.92 1.01
C LEU A 26 12.68 4.27 -0.47
N VAL A 27 13.17 3.34 -1.26
CA VAL A 27 13.17 3.44 -2.71
C VAL A 27 11.90 2.80 -3.23
N GLY A 28 11.18 3.44 -4.15
CA GLY A 28 9.97 2.84 -4.73
C GLY A 28 9.19 3.83 -5.57
N ARG A 29 8.25 3.31 -6.35
CA ARG A 29 7.47 4.12 -7.29
C ARG A 29 6.68 5.23 -6.60
N HIS A 30 6.38 6.27 -7.37
CA HIS A 30 5.44 7.29 -6.94
C HIS A 30 4.04 6.69 -6.72
N GLY A 31 3.31 7.17 -5.72
CA GLY A 31 1.92 6.76 -5.47
C GLY A 31 1.72 5.41 -4.78
N VAL A 32 2.80 4.69 -4.39
CA VAL A 32 2.69 3.38 -3.71
C VAL A 32 2.31 3.45 -2.23
N GLY A 33 2.13 4.67 -1.67
CA GLY A 33 1.68 4.84 -0.28
C GLY A 33 2.78 5.00 0.76
N LYS A 34 4.04 5.32 0.40
CA LYS A 34 5.16 5.46 1.36
C LYS A 34 4.84 6.37 2.55
N SER A 35 4.41 7.59 2.30
CA SER A 35 4.08 8.56 3.35
C SER A 35 2.86 8.17 4.18
N GLU A 36 1.85 7.59 3.55
CA GLU A 36 0.60 7.19 4.21
C GLU A 36 0.83 6.04 5.20
N ILE A 37 1.56 5.01 4.79
CA ILE A 37 1.92 3.87 5.65
C ILE A 37 2.73 4.32 6.86
N LEU A 38 3.72 5.21 6.67
CA LEU A 38 4.52 5.74 7.77
C LEU A 38 3.65 6.55 8.74
N THR A 39 2.77 7.41 8.20
CA THR A 39 1.87 8.23 9.04
C THR A 39 0.93 7.35 9.84
N GLU A 40 0.31 6.35 9.23
CA GLU A 40 -0.58 5.40 9.93
C GLU A 40 0.17 4.62 11.03
N TYR A 41 1.35 4.07 10.70
CA TYR A 41 2.14 3.28 11.63
C TYR A 41 2.57 4.07 12.87
N TYR A 42 3.14 5.26 12.69
CA TYR A 42 3.64 6.06 13.79
C TYR A 42 2.55 6.80 14.57
N SER A 43 1.44 7.15 13.92
CA SER A 43 0.26 7.70 14.61
C SER A 43 -0.29 6.73 15.64
N ARG A 44 -0.27 5.42 15.36
CA ARG A 44 -0.67 4.39 16.33
C ARG A 44 0.25 4.29 17.54
N GLN A 45 1.50 4.76 17.40
CA GLN A 45 2.49 4.82 18.49
C GLN A 45 2.51 6.18 19.19
N GLY A 46 1.68 7.13 18.76
CA GLY A 46 1.65 8.50 19.30
C GLY A 46 2.86 9.35 18.90
N ILE A 47 3.61 8.95 17.86
CA ILE A 47 4.77 9.69 17.36
C ILE A 47 4.36 10.45 16.10
N PRO A 48 4.46 11.80 16.08
CA PRO A 48 4.08 12.59 14.91
C PRO A 48 5.08 12.39 13.76
N VAL A 49 4.54 12.25 12.53
CA VAL A 49 5.31 12.21 11.31
C VAL A 49 5.31 13.62 10.69
N VAL A 50 6.49 14.20 10.56
CA VAL A 50 6.71 15.48 9.89
C VAL A 50 7.25 15.21 8.49
N ALA A 51 6.41 15.42 7.48
CA ALA A 51 6.79 15.22 6.09
C ALA A 51 7.34 16.52 5.48
N LEU A 52 8.54 16.46 4.95
CA LEU A 52 9.19 17.55 4.24
C LEU A 52 9.39 17.17 2.77
N PHE A 53 8.78 17.93 1.88
CA PHE A 53 8.89 17.75 0.43
C PHE A 53 10.10 18.49 -0.10
N LEU A 54 11.25 17.81 -0.18
CA LEU A 54 12.54 18.43 -0.46
C LEU A 54 12.65 19.02 -1.88
N GLY A 55 11.93 18.43 -2.84
CA GLY A 55 11.86 18.98 -4.20
C GLY A 55 11.18 20.34 -4.30
N GLN A 56 10.45 20.77 -3.28
CA GLN A 56 9.77 22.07 -3.22
C GLN A 56 10.57 23.12 -2.45
N MET A 57 11.63 22.73 -1.74
CA MET A 57 12.46 23.66 -0.98
C MET A 57 13.38 24.44 -1.92
N ALA A 58 13.35 25.76 -1.81
CA ALA A 58 14.13 26.65 -2.67
C ALA A 58 15.49 26.99 -2.07
N ASP A 59 15.59 27.05 -0.74
CA ASP A 59 16.75 27.54 0.01
C ASP A 59 16.98 26.66 1.26
N PRO A 60 18.24 26.48 1.71
CA PRO A 60 18.52 25.78 2.98
C PRO A 60 17.79 26.39 4.19
N GLY A 61 17.45 27.68 4.17
CA GLY A 61 16.65 28.31 5.21
C GLY A 61 15.27 27.70 5.41
N ASP A 62 14.68 27.14 4.37
CA ASP A 62 13.41 26.39 4.47
C ASP A 62 13.55 25.18 5.41
N LEU A 63 14.75 24.61 5.48
CA LEU A 63 15.07 23.46 6.32
C LEU A 63 15.64 23.86 7.68
N ILE A 64 16.58 24.81 7.73
CA ILE A 64 17.33 25.16 8.96
C ILE A 64 16.73 26.31 9.75
N GLY A 65 15.80 27.05 9.16
CA GLY A 65 15.22 28.27 9.74
C GLY A 65 15.99 29.52 9.38
N ILE A 66 15.67 30.64 10.04
CA ILE A 66 16.16 31.97 9.71
C ILE A 66 17.23 32.40 10.72
N PRO A 67 18.39 32.91 10.26
CA PRO A 67 19.41 33.46 11.15
C PRO A 67 18.89 34.73 11.83
N ASN A 68 19.09 34.81 13.14
CA ASN A 68 18.76 35.98 13.96
C ASN A 68 19.93 36.30 14.89
N LYS A 69 20.10 37.58 15.21
CA LYS A 69 21.10 38.01 16.18
C LYS A 69 20.55 37.81 17.60
N ASN A 70 21.26 37.05 18.40
CA ASN A 70 20.99 37.01 19.83
C ASN A 70 21.56 38.31 20.48
N GLU A 71 20.69 39.18 20.96
CA GLU A 71 21.07 40.47 21.52
C GLU A 71 21.88 40.35 22.85
N GLN A 72 21.74 39.21 23.57
CA GLN A 72 22.47 38.97 24.81
C GLN A 72 23.92 38.51 24.57
N THR A 73 24.10 37.64 23.56
CA THR A 73 25.40 37.00 23.28
C THR A 73 26.15 37.69 22.13
N GLY A 74 25.46 38.50 21.33
CA GLY A 74 25.99 39.12 20.11
C GLY A 74 26.26 38.15 18.97
N LYS A 75 25.90 36.85 19.14
CA LYS A 75 26.12 35.80 18.16
C LYS A 75 24.91 35.62 17.27
N THR A 76 25.13 35.06 16.07
CA THR A 76 24.06 34.61 15.19
C THR A 76 23.50 33.27 15.72
N GLU A 77 22.21 33.21 15.88
CA GLU A 77 21.46 32.00 16.18
C GLU A 77 20.39 31.79 15.13
N PHE A 78 20.04 30.55 14.83
CA PHE A 78 18.96 30.24 13.91
C PHE A 78 17.64 30.08 14.68
N MET A 79 16.62 30.81 14.26
CA MET A 79 15.24 30.53 14.69
C MET A 79 14.83 29.19 14.10
N PRO A 80 14.38 28.23 14.94
CA PRO A 80 14.05 26.91 14.45
C PRO A 80 12.89 26.97 13.44
N PRO A 81 12.90 26.13 12.40
CA PRO A 81 11.80 26.04 11.46
C PRO A 81 10.55 25.49 12.16
N TYR A 82 9.38 25.74 11.57
CA TYR A 82 8.06 25.39 12.13
C TYR A 82 7.91 23.89 12.48
N TRP A 83 8.64 23.03 11.78
CA TRP A 83 8.57 21.58 11.95
C TRP A 83 9.47 21.02 13.06
N PHE A 84 10.42 21.82 13.57
CA PHE A 84 11.38 21.36 14.57
C PHE A 84 10.73 21.23 15.96
N PRO A 85 10.83 20.06 16.63
CA PRO A 85 10.17 19.82 17.90
C PRO A 85 10.87 20.57 19.06
N LEU A 86 10.27 21.64 19.52
CA LEU A 86 10.77 22.42 20.66
C LEU A 86 10.37 21.86 22.03
N ASP A 87 9.38 20.99 22.07
CA ASP A 87 8.87 20.34 23.29
C ASP A 87 9.71 19.14 23.74
N GLY A 88 10.78 18.83 23.02
CA GLY A 88 11.68 17.71 23.32
C GLY A 88 11.10 16.33 23.04
N LYS A 89 9.92 16.23 22.42
CA LYS A 89 9.32 14.95 22.06
C LYS A 89 9.87 14.41 20.75
N PRO A 90 10.01 13.08 20.64
CA PRO A 90 10.48 12.46 19.40
C PRO A 90 9.50 12.66 18.25
N ILE A 91 10.05 12.82 17.05
CA ILE A 91 9.32 12.88 15.79
C ILE A 91 9.86 11.86 14.79
N VAL A 92 9.06 11.52 13.80
CA VAL A 92 9.55 10.90 12.57
C VAL A 92 9.69 11.98 11.51
N LEU A 93 10.92 12.31 11.16
CA LEU A 93 11.21 13.25 10.08
C LEU A 93 11.23 12.47 8.76
N PHE A 94 10.22 12.69 7.93
CA PHE A 94 10.09 12.05 6.64
C PHE A 94 10.52 13.00 5.52
N LEU A 95 11.67 12.70 4.90
CA LEU A 95 12.31 13.48 3.84
C LEU A 95 11.85 12.92 2.48
N ASP A 96 10.76 13.48 1.95
CA ASP A 96 10.19 12.98 0.68
C ASP A 96 10.89 13.63 -0.52
N GLU A 97 10.97 12.86 -1.61
CA GLU A 97 11.62 13.24 -2.86
C GLU A 97 13.09 13.68 -2.69
N LEU A 98 13.86 12.96 -1.85
CA LEU A 98 15.26 13.29 -1.56
C LEU A 98 16.10 13.48 -2.83
N ASN A 99 15.87 12.69 -3.86
CA ASN A 99 16.57 12.75 -5.14
C ASN A 99 16.13 13.91 -6.07
N ARG A 100 15.19 14.74 -5.61
CA ARG A 100 14.77 15.98 -6.29
C ARG A 100 15.25 17.25 -5.56
N ALA A 101 15.87 17.06 -4.39
CA ALA A 101 16.39 18.16 -3.62
C ALA A 101 17.56 18.84 -4.34
N ARG A 102 17.68 20.14 -4.18
CA ARG A 102 18.84 20.90 -4.65
C ARG A 102 20.10 20.50 -3.90
N PRO A 103 21.30 20.62 -4.50
CA PRO A 103 22.56 20.26 -3.86
C PRO A 103 22.76 20.90 -2.48
N GLU A 104 22.34 22.16 -2.31
CA GLU A 104 22.48 22.92 -1.06
C GLU A 104 21.60 22.30 0.05
N ILE A 105 20.42 21.83 -0.30
CA ILE A 105 19.51 21.12 0.61
C ILE A 105 20.11 19.76 0.98
N LEU A 106 20.67 19.02 0.00
CA LEU A 106 21.30 17.72 0.24
C LEU A 106 22.49 17.83 1.20
N GLN A 107 23.29 18.89 1.12
CA GLN A 107 24.40 19.14 2.05
C GLN A 107 23.89 19.32 3.49
N THR A 108 22.81 20.07 3.66
CA THR A 108 22.17 20.28 4.97
C THR A 108 21.64 18.97 5.54
N ILE A 109 21.01 18.13 4.70
CA ILE A 109 20.51 16.81 5.09
C ILE A 109 21.65 15.86 5.44
N MET A 110 22.80 15.98 4.79
CA MET A 110 23.97 15.16 5.09
C MET A 110 24.43 15.34 6.54
N ASP A 111 24.48 16.59 7.04
CA ASP A 111 24.81 16.88 8.45
C ASP A 111 23.72 16.35 9.38
N LEU A 112 22.45 16.59 9.04
CA LEU A 112 21.32 16.09 9.81
C LEU A 112 21.30 14.55 9.89
N ALA A 113 21.57 13.86 8.79
CA ALA A 113 21.61 12.38 8.75
C ALA A 113 22.79 11.80 9.55
N LEU A 114 23.91 12.52 9.61
CA LEU A 114 25.10 12.06 10.34
C LEU A 114 25.02 12.39 11.83
N ASN A 115 24.81 13.67 12.14
CA ASN A 115 24.96 14.21 13.49
C ASN A 115 23.63 14.36 14.23
N ARG A 116 22.51 14.19 13.53
CA ARG A 116 21.14 14.43 14.04
C ARG A 116 20.97 15.85 14.59
N THR A 117 21.72 16.77 14.03
CA THR A 117 21.72 18.19 14.39
C THR A 117 21.35 19.04 13.19
N LEU A 118 20.70 20.16 13.46
CA LEU A 118 20.32 21.15 12.46
C LEU A 118 20.57 22.53 13.04
N ALA A 119 21.47 23.30 12.40
CA ALA A 119 21.85 24.64 12.88
C ALA A 119 22.18 24.66 14.39
N GLY A 120 22.93 23.67 14.86
CA GLY A 120 23.33 23.55 16.26
C GLY A 120 22.27 22.94 17.21
N ARG A 121 21.08 22.64 16.73
CA ARG A 121 20.00 21.99 17.51
C ARG A 121 19.93 20.51 17.21
N ARG A 122 19.94 19.70 18.25
CA ARG A 122 19.83 18.23 18.13
C ARG A 122 18.36 17.80 18.11
N LEU A 123 18.01 16.86 17.23
CA LEU A 123 16.71 16.18 17.28
C LEU A 123 16.54 15.46 18.62
N PRO A 124 15.34 15.47 19.21
CA PRO A 124 15.05 14.74 20.45
C PRO A 124 15.42 13.26 20.32
N GLU A 125 15.83 12.67 21.43
CA GLU A 125 16.11 11.24 21.50
C GLU A 125 14.86 10.43 21.14
N GLY A 126 15.04 9.31 20.40
CA GLY A 126 13.92 8.53 19.86
C GLY A 126 13.38 9.04 18.54
N SER A 127 13.75 10.26 18.08
CA SER A 127 13.37 10.72 16.74
C SER A 127 13.99 9.85 15.66
N ARG A 128 13.28 9.68 14.56
CA ARG A 128 13.71 8.84 13.42
C ARG A 128 13.77 9.67 12.14
N ILE A 129 14.78 9.42 11.31
CA ILE A 129 14.88 10.02 9.97
C ILE A 129 14.59 8.92 8.96
N ILE A 130 13.58 9.15 8.11
CA ILE A 130 13.22 8.28 7.01
C ILE A 130 13.20 9.13 5.75
N SER A 131 13.87 8.71 4.68
CA SER A 131 13.81 9.38 3.39
C SER A 131 13.06 8.53 2.37
N ALA A 132 12.52 9.19 1.34
CA ALA A 132 11.96 8.52 0.18
C ALA A 132 12.63 8.98 -1.11
N VAL A 133 12.86 8.02 -1.98
CA VAL A 133 13.38 8.19 -3.33
C VAL A 133 12.40 7.56 -4.29
N ASN A 134 12.01 8.30 -5.33
CA ASN A 134 11.16 7.78 -6.38
C ASN A 134 11.99 7.14 -7.48
N GLU A 135 11.65 5.90 -7.87
CA GLU A 135 12.21 5.21 -9.04
C GLU A 135 11.48 5.66 -10.33
N GLY A 136 12.21 5.82 -11.43
CA GLY A 136 11.68 6.05 -12.77
C GLY A 136 12.64 6.87 -13.63
N GLU A 137 12.78 6.51 -14.90
CA GLU A 137 13.67 7.18 -15.87
C GLU A 137 13.22 8.61 -16.24
N GLN A 138 11.99 8.98 -15.92
CA GLN A 138 11.40 10.28 -16.29
C GLN A 138 11.81 11.43 -15.37
N TYR A 139 12.55 11.15 -14.32
CA TYR A 139 12.98 12.18 -13.39
C TYR A 139 14.45 12.52 -13.64
N HIS A 140 14.75 13.80 -13.88
CA HIS A 140 16.11 14.32 -13.71
C HIS A 140 16.49 14.14 -12.25
N LEU A 141 17.06 12.98 -11.95
CA LEU A 141 17.48 12.64 -10.60
C LEU A 141 18.82 13.32 -10.34
N THR A 142 18.91 14.09 -9.29
CA THR A 142 20.21 14.49 -8.75
C THR A 142 20.90 13.21 -8.28
N ASP A 143 22.09 12.92 -8.81
CA ASP A 143 22.89 11.81 -8.33
C ASP A 143 23.20 12.03 -6.85
N LEU A 144 22.68 11.16 -6.00
CA LEU A 144 22.92 11.26 -4.57
C LEU A 144 24.39 10.94 -4.27
N ASP A 145 25.03 11.82 -3.51
CA ASP A 145 26.39 11.61 -3.04
C ASP A 145 26.50 10.26 -2.31
N PRO A 146 27.46 9.39 -2.68
CA PRO A 146 27.70 8.11 -1.99
C PRO A 146 27.86 8.26 -0.47
N ALA A 147 28.44 9.39 -0.01
CA ALA A 147 28.56 9.67 1.40
C ALA A 147 27.21 9.91 2.08
N LEU A 148 26.23 10.54 1.41
CA LEU A 148 24.86 10.65 1.91
C LEU A 148 24.16 9.30 1.90
N VAL A 149 24.27 8.56 0.80
CA VAL A 149 23.67 7.23 0.64
C VAL A 149 24.13 6.26 1.73
N SER A 150 25.42 6.28 2.08
CA SER A 150 26.00 5.42 3.13
C SER A 150 25.42 5.63 4.54
N ARG A 151 24.71 6.73 4.76
CA ARG A 151 24.08 7.06 6.05
C ARG A 151 22.67 6.48 6.21
N PHE A 152 22.18 5.77 5.21
CA PHE A 152 20.84 5.19 5.20
C PHE A 152 20.87 3.68 4.98
N ASN A 153 20.01 2.98 5.68
CA ASN A 153 19.63 1.62 5.36
C ASN A 153 18.62 1.66 4.20
N ILE A 154 18.99 1.12 3.04
CA ILE A 154 18.20 1.27 1.82
C ILE A 154 17.35 0.04 1.58
N VAL A 155 16.05 0.24 1.41
CA VAL A 155 15.09 -0.81 1.08
C VAL A 155 14.22 -0.40 -0.11
N ASN A 156 13.93 -1.35 -1.00
CA ASN A 156 13.02 -1.12 -2.12
C ASN A 156 11.61 -1.53 -1.69
N PHE A 157 10.74 -0.52 -1.49
CA PHE A 157 9.39 -0.71 -1.03
C PHE A 157 8.45 -1.04 -2.18
N GLN A 158 7.94 -2.27 -2.19
CA GLN A 158 7.04 -2.80 -3.21
C GLN A 158 5.86 -3.52 -2.54
N PRO A 159 4.83 -2.76 -2.09
CA PRO A 159 3.65 -3.37 -1.49
C PRO A 159 2.91 -4.22 -2.51
N THR A 160 2.38 -5.35 -2.07
CA THR A 160 1.67 -6.30 -2.93
C THR A 160 0.31 -5.78 -3.38
N VAL A 161 -0.26 -6.40 -4.41
CA VAL A 161 -1.64 -6.13 -4.85
C VAL A 161 -2.63 -6.47 -3.73
N GLN A 162 -2.43 -7.59 -3.04
CA GLN A 162 -3.28 -8.03 -1.93
C GLN A 162 -3.30 -7.02 -0.79
N GLU A 163 -2.14 -6.47 -0.42
CA GLU A 163 -2.06 -5.41 0.60
C GLU A 163 -2.83 -4.17 0.19
N TRP A 164 -2.75 -3.76 -1.08
CA TRP A 164 -3.55 -2.66 -1.59
C TRP A 164 -5.06 -2.96 -1.56
N LEU A 165 -5.47 -4.16 -1.94
CA LEU A 165 -6.87 -4.58 -1.90
C LEU A 165 -7.42 -4.61 -0.46
N LEU A 166 -6.62 -5.05 0.52
CA LEU A 166 -6.98 -4.99 1.94
C LEU A 166 -7.14 -3.55 2.42
N TRP A 167 -6.18 -2.69 2.09
CA TRP A 167 -6.26 -1.25 2.38
C TRP A 167 -7.49 -0.62 1.72
N ALA A 168 -7.73 -0.88 0.43
CA ALA A 168 -8.84 -0.35 -0.33
C ALA A 168 -10.22 -0.73 0.27
N ASN A 169 -10.35 -1.97 0.77
CA ASN A 169 -11.56 -2.40 1.47
C ASN A 169 -11.76 -1.64 2.79
N ARG A 170 -10.70 -1.42 3.58
CA ARG A 170 -10.77 -0.67 4.84
C ARG A 170 -11.11 0.80 4.62
N GLU A 171 -10.53 1.42 3.60
CA GLU A 171 -10.73 2.83 3.25
C GLU A 171 -12.02 3.09 2.45
N GLY A 172 -12.86 2.08 2.26
CA GLY A 172 -14.15 2.23 1.57
C GLY A 172 -14.02 2.59 0.09
N VAL A 173 -12.95 2.13 -0.58
CA VAL A 173 -12.83 2.26 -2.04
C VAL A 173 -14.03 1.57 -2.70
N ASP A 174 -14.56 2.16 -3.77
CA ASP A 174 -15.73 1.62 -4.48
C ASP A 174 -15.51 0.17 -4.92
N LYS A 175 -16.49 -0.67 -4.64
CA LYS A 175 -16.41 -2.13 -4.88
C LYS A 175 -16.13 -2.49 -6.33
N ARG A 176 -16.54 -1.65 -7.28
CA ARG A 176 -16.28 -1.84 -8.72
C ARG A 176 -14.80 -1.69 -9.02
N VAL A 177 -14.11 -0.74 -8.37
CA VAL A 177 -12.66 -0.54 -8.50
C VAL A 177 -11.91 -1.71 -7.87
N ILE A 178 -12.27 -2.08 -6.63
CA ILE A 178 -11.66 -3.20 -5.92
C ILE A 178 -11.74 -4.46 -6.77
N ALA A 179 -12.93 -4.79 -7.20
CA ALA A 179 -13.20 -5.98 -7.96
C ALA A 179 -12.54 -5.97 -9.35
N PHE A 180 -12.41 -4.80 -10.01
CA PHE A 180 -11.66 -4.67 -11.25
C PHE A 180 -10.18 -4.96 -11.06
N ILE A 181 -9.55 -4.39 -10.03
CA ILE A 181 -8.13 -4.62 -9.73
C ILE A 181 -7.88 -6.05 -9.29
N GLU A 182 -8.81 -6.66 -8.56
CA GLU A 182 -8.76 -8.08 -8.18
C GLU A 182 -8.68 -9.00 -9.39
N GLU A 183 -9.53 -8.76 -10.39
CA GLU A 183 -9.56 -9.54 -11.63
C GLU A 183 -8.41 -9.18 -12.57
N ASN A 184 -7.93 -7.94 -12.53
CA ASN A 184 -7.03 -7.36 -13.52
C ASN A 184 -5.88 -6.62 -12.82
N SER A 185 -5.13 -7.29 -11.98
CA SER A 185 -4.06 -6.70 -11.13
C SER A 185 -2.98 -5.93 -11.91
N ILE A 186 -2.77 -6.26 -13.17
CA ILE A 186 -1.83 -5.55 -14.05
C ILE A 186 -2.17 -4.05 -14.20
N TRP A 187 -3.44 -3.67 -14.00
CA TRP A 187 -3.87 -2.28 -14.09
C TRP A 187 -3.64 -1.48 -12.82
N LEU A 188 -3.24 -2.11 -11.70
CA LEU A 188 -2.99 -1.38 -10.46
C LEU A 188 -1.78 -0.44 -10.57
N ASP A 189 -0.66 -0.96 -11.08
CA ASP A 189 0.62 -0.26 -11.17
C ASP A 189 1.22 -0.40 -12.59
N ARG A 190 0.46 -0.10 -13.63
CA ARG A 190 0.95 -0.27 -15.00
C ARG A 190 2.07 0.73 -15.29
N ASN A 191 3.20 0.21 -15.74
CA ASN A 191 4.36 1.02 -16.12
C ASN A 191 4.10 1.82 -17.39
N ALA A 192 4.58 3.07 -17.39
CA ALA A 192 4.79 3.84 -18.61
C ALA A 192 5.85 3.22 -19.55
N ASP A 193 6.66 2.27 -19.01
CA ASP A 193 7.78 1.61 -19.70
C ASP A 193 7.38 0.60 -20.80
N SER A 194 6.10 0.38 -21.03
CA SER A 194 5.71 -0.30 -22.26
C SER A 194 6.00 0.66 -23.43
N LYS A 195 7.05 0.40 -24.19
CA LYS A 195 7.55 1.14 -25.38
C LYS A 195 6.51 1.40 -26.49
N GLU A 196 5.23 1.30 -26.19
CA GLU A 196 4.11 1.53 -27.10
C GLU A 196 3.57 2.96 -27.08
N ASN A 197 4.11 3.86 -26.24
CA ASN A 197 3.66 5.24 -26.14
C ASN A 197 4.82 6.19 -26.44
N GLU A 198 5.06 6.46 -27.70
CA GLU A 198 5.71 7.72 -28.16
C GLU A 198 4.73 8.91 -28.02
N ASP A 199 3.96 8.99 -26.94
CA ASP A 199 2.95 10.02 -26.78
C ASP A 199 3.38 11.14 -25.84
N THR A 200 2.95 12.31 -26.20
CA THR A 200 3.12 13.60 -25.56
C THR A 200 3.07 13.48 -24.03
N GLY A 201 4.13 13.63 -23.30
CA GLY A 201 4.32 13.48 -21.83
C GLY A 201 3.18 13.86 -20.87
N LEU A 202 1.94 13.90 -21.37
CA LEU A 202 0.68 14.13 -20.65
C LEU A 202 -0.19 12.87 -20.54
N ASP A 203 0.24 11.74 -21.11
CA ASP A 203 -0.54 10.52 -21.02
C ASP A 203 -0.58 9.99 -19.57
N LYS A 204 -1.81 9.69 -19.13
CA LYS A 204 -2.05 9.16 -17.78
C LYS A 204 -1.88 7.65 -17.78
N THR A 205 -1.08 7.18 -16.82
CA THR A 205 -0.96 5.76 -16.51
C THR A 205 -1.61 5.48 -15.15
N PRO A 206 -2.29 4.33 -14.98
CA PRO A 206 -2.89 3.98 -13.70
C PRO A 206 -1.82 3.73 -12.63
N ASP A 207 -2.08 4.23 -11.43
CA ASP A 207 -1.38 3.92 -10.20
C ASP A 207 -2.38 3.77 -9.04
N ARG A 208 -1.91 3.37 -7.87
CA ARG A 208 -2.74 3.13 -6.68
C ARG A 208 -3.52 4.35 -6.22
N ARG A 209 -2.91 5.53 -6.28
CA ARG A 209 -3.56 6.81 -5.96
C ARG A 209 -4.61 7.18 -7.01
N ALA A 210 -4.31 6.92 -8.28
CA ALA A 210 -5.24 7.16 -9.37
C ALA A 210 -6.52 6.33 -9.22
N TRP A 211 -6.42 5.06 -8.84
CA TRP A 211 -7.58 4.21 -8.58
C TRP A 211 -8.41 4.65 -7.36
N LYS A 212 -7.78 5.18 -6.31
CA LYS A 212 -8.54 5.82 -5.22
C LYS A 212 -9.33 7.01 -5.72
N ARG A 213 -8.74 7.86 -6.57
CA ARG A 213 -9.43 9.00 -7.19
C ARG A 213 -10.56 8.56 -8.11
N VAL A 214 -10.39 7.47 -8.86
CA VAL A 214 -11.50 6.88 -9.65
C VAL A 214 -12.64 6.47 -8.74
N SER A 215 -12.36 5.82 -7.63
CA SER A 215 -13.36 5.46 -6.62
C SER A 215 -14.13 6.69 -6.13
N ASP A 216 -13.43 7.77 -5.80
CA ASP A 216 -14.06 9.01 -5.33
C ASP A 216 -14.99 9.65 -6.40
N ILE A 217 -14.60 9.55 -7.68
CA ILE A 217 -15.39 10.05 -8.82
C ILE A 217 -16.70 9.27 -8.99
N ILE A 218 -16.68 7.96 -8.78
CA ILE A 218 -17.84 7.08 -9.04
C ILE A 218 -18.65 6.78 -7.79
N LEU A 219 -18.21 7.27 -6.62
CA LEU A 219 -18.87 7.01 -5.35
C LEU A 219 -20.33 7.46 -5.38
N GLY A 220 -21.25 6.57 -5.02
CA GLY A 220 -22.68 6.84 -5.02
C GLY A 220 -23.37 6.83 -6.39
N ALA A 221 -22.64 6.70 -7.49
CA ALA A 221 -23.23 6.57 -8.81
C ALA A 221 -23.67 5.12 -9.06
N GLU A 222 -24.98 4.88 -9.21
CA GLU A 222 -25.52 3.54 -9.54
C GLU A 222 -25.11 3.10 -10.95
N VAL A 223 -25.13 4.03 -11.92
CA VAL A 223 -24.81 3.79 -13.33
C VAL A 223 -23.72 4.76 -13.76
N LEU A 224 -22.69 4.24 -14.41
CA LEU A 224 -21.60 5.04 -14.95
C LEU A 224 -21.98 5.59 -16.33
N THR A 225 -22.05 6.91 -16.44
CA THR A 225 -22.38 7.64 -17.66
C THR A 225 -21.14 7.91 -18.52
N THR A 226 -21.34 8.42 -19.74
CA THR A 226 -20.24 8.88 -20.61
C THR A 226 -19.39 9.98 -19.94
N THR A 227 -19.99 10.81 -19.07
CA THR A 227 -19.25 11.83 -18.30
C THR A 227 -18.35 11.19 -17.28
N HIS A 228 -18.81 10.15 -16.55
CA HIS A 228 -17.96 9.37 -15.67
C HIS A 228 -16.81 8.72 -16.44
N GLN A 229 -17.07 8.14 -17.62
CA GLN A 229 -16.01 7.55 -18.46
C GLN A 229 -14.93 8.58 -18.81
N LYS A 230 -15.30 9.80 -19.20
CA LYS A 230 -14.33 10.88 -19.49
C LYS A 230 -13.55 11.29 -18.24
N ALA A 231 -14.21 11.40 -17.08
CA ALA A 231 -13.57 11.73 -15.83
C ALA A 231 -12.57 10.63 -15.39
N ILE A 232 -12.95 9.36 -15.52
CA ILE A 232 -12.06 8.22 -15.24
C ILE A 232 -10.85 8.25 -16.18
N ALA A 233 -11.07 8.49 -17.48
CA ALA A 233 -10.00 8.56 -18.48
C ALA A 233 -8.98 9.67 -18.18
N SER A 234 -9.42 10.79 -17.63
CA SER A 234 -8.51 11.87 -17.21
C SER A 234 -7.62 11.50 -16.01
N VAL A 235 -7.93 10.41 -15.31
CA VAL A 235 -7.21 9.95 -14.11
C VAL A 235 -6.30 8.76 -14.40
N VAL A 236 -6.83 7.72 -15.07
CA VAL A 236 -6.12 6.45 -15.29
C VAL A 236 -5.77 6.19 -16.77
N GLY A 237 -6.10 7.12 -17.66
CA GLY A 237 -5.88 7.00 -19.10
C GLY A 237 -6.96 6.19 -19.83
N ALA A 238 -6.99 6.34 -21.16
CA ALA A 238 -8.05 5.77 -21.99
C ALA A 238 -8.08 4.23 -21.97
N LYS A 239 -6.92 3.58 -22.07
CA LYS A 239 -6.82 2.09 -22.10
C LYS A 239 -7.36 1.46 -20.82
N ALA A 240 -6.94 1.96 -19.64
CA ALA A 240 -7.42 1.48 -18.35
C ALA A 240 -8.91 1.74 -18.16
N THR A 241 -9.41 2.89 -18.64
CA THR A 241 -10.83 3.24 -18.58
C THR A 241 -11.69 2.28 -19.40
N VAL A 242 -11.27 1.94 -20.63
CA VAL A 242 -12.01 0.97 -21.47
C VAL A 242 -12.07 -0.39 -20.79
N ALA A 243 -10.95 -0.86 -20.23
CA ALA A 243 -10.90 -2.13 -19.50
C ALA A 243 -11.82 -2.09 -18.25
N PHE A 244 -11.77 -1.01 -17.46
CA PHE A 244 -12.61 -0.84 -16.28
C PHE A 244 -14.10 -0.77 -16.62
N MET A 245 -14.49 0.04 -17.61
CA MET A 245 -15.89 0.15 -18.03
C MET A 245 -16.41 -1.17 -18.59
N GLY A 246 -15.58 -1.91 -19.34
CA GLY A 246 -15.89 -3.26 -19.81
C GLY A 246 -16.17 -4.22 -18.65
N SER A 247 -15.32 -4.23 -17.64
CA SER A 247 -15.51 -5.06 -16.44
C SER A 247 -16.79 -4.68 -15.69
N VAL A 248 -17.06 -3.38 -15.49
CA VAL A 248 -18.26 -2.92 -14.78
C VAL A 248 -19.56 -3.30 -15.54
N ASN A 249 -19.55 -3.20 -16.86
CA ASN A 249 -20.72 -3.50 -17.68
C ASN A 249 -20.96 -5.02 -17.83
N ASN A 250 -19.93 -5.84 -17.80
CA ASN A 250 -20.01 -7.29 -18.02
C ASN A 250 -20.24 -8.11 -16.73
N ARG A 251 -20.30 -7.48 -15.56
CA ARG A 251 -20.32 -8.22 -14.29
C ARG A 251 -21.59 -8.98 -14.00
N LYS A 252 -21.46 -10.29 -14.07
CA LYS A 252 -22.31 -11.28 -13.39
C LYS A 252 -21.44 -12.26 -12.55
N MET A 253 -20.20 -11.89 -12.19
CA MET A 253 -19.33 -12.80 -11.43
C MET A 253 -19.79 -12.98 -9.98
N ILE A 254 -19.72 -14.21 -9.50
CA ILE A 254 -19.98 -14.60 -8.11
C ILE A 254 -18.82 -14.12 -7.25
N THR A 255 -19.13 -13.42 -6.17
CA THR A 255 -18.13 -12.87 -5.24
C THR A 255 -17.88 -13.83 -4.07
N GLY A 256 -16.76 -13.68 -3.37
CA GLY A 256 -16.50 -14.39 -2.11
C GLY A 256 -17.62 -14.20 -1.08
N LYS A 257 -18.23 -13.00 -1.04
CA LYS A 257 -19.40 -12.73 -0.20
C LYS A 257 -20.62 -13.59 -0.56
N ASP A 258 -20.87 -13.85 -1.85
CA ASP A 258 -21.96 -14.72 -2.28
C ASP A 258 -21.73 -16.16 -1.81
N ILE A 259 -20.48 -16.63 -1.81
CA ILE A 259 -20.12 -17.94 -1.24
C ILE A 259 -20.44 -17.98 0.25
N LEU A 260 -19.99 -17.00 1.02
CA LEU A 260 -20.17 -16.97 2.47
C LEU A 260 -21.65 -17.00 2.88
N TYR A 261 -22.52 -16.32 2.14
CA TYR A 261 -23.92 -16.14 2.54
C TYR A 261 -24.96 -16.86 1.69
N LYS A 262 -24.59 -17.38 0.49
CA LYS A 262 -25.56 -17.91 -0.49
C LYS A 262 -24.99 -19.07 -1.33
N PHE A 263 -24.07 -19.88 -0.80
CA PHE A 263 -23.35 -20.88 -1.58
C PHE A 263 -24.29 -21.85 -2.30
N ASP A 264 -25.32 -22.35 -1.63
CA ASP A 264 -26.29 -23.29 -2.23
C ASP A 264 -26.99 -22.71 -3.48
N VAL A 265 -27.18 -21.38 -3.52
CA VAL A 265 -27.82 -20.69 -4.65
C VAL A 265 -26.88 -20.45 -5.82
N VAL A 266 -25.59 -20.23 -5.53
CA VAL A 266 -24.61 -19.84 -6.56
C VAL A 266 -23.75 -21.01 -7.07
N LYS A 267 -23.75 -22.14 -6.38
CA LYS A 267 -22.93 -23.32 -6.64
C LYS A 267 -22.95 -23.77 -8.11
N GLU A 268 -24.14 -23.89 -8.71
CA GLU A 268 -24.26 -24.35 -10.10
C GLU A 268 -23.66 -23.37 -11.11
N LYS A 269 -23.62 -22.08 -10.78
CA LYS A 269 -23.06 -21.03 -11.63
C LYS A 269 -21.53 -20.99 -11.58
N LEU A 270 -20.91 -21.66 -10.60
CA LEU A 270 -19.45 -21.76 -10.46
C LEU A 270 -18.85 -22.86 -11.33
N LYS A 271 -19.64 -23.84 -11.77
CA LYS A 271 -19.14 -24.97 -12.58
C LYS A 271 -18.34 -24.58 -13.83
N PRO A 272 -18.73 -23.54 -14.60
CA PRO A 272 -17.96 -23.11 -15.79
C PRO A 272 -16.75 -22.23 -15.46
N TYR A 273 -16.48 -21.92 -14.19
CA TYR A 273 -15.39 -21.04 -13.79
C TYR A 273 -14.03 -21.68 -14.05
N THR A 274 -13.10 -20.87 -14.58
CA THR A 274 -11.70 -21.27 -14.75
C THR A 274 -10.99 -21.32 -13.39
N LEU A 275 -9.78 -21.89 -13.35
CA LEU A 275 -8.93 -21.82 -12.15
C LEU A 275 -8.68 -20.37 -11.70
N HIS A 276 -8.47 -19.48 -12.66
CA HIS A 276 -8.29 -18.05 -12.36
C HIS A 276 -9.52 -17.45 -11.69
N ASP A 277 -10.72 -17.69 -12.25
CA ASP A 277 -11.97 -17.18 -11.66
C ASP A 277 -12.19 -17.73 -10.24
N MET A 278 -11.92 -19.02 -10.04
CA MET A 278 -12.04 -19.68 -8.72
C MET A 278 -11.03 -19.14 -7.71
N SER A 279 -9.81 -18.81 -8.16
CA SER A 279 -8.79 -18.18 -7.31
C SER A 279 -9.26 -16.81 -6.82
N LEU A 280 -9.86 -15.99 -7.70
CA LEU A 280 -10.43 -14.70 -7.33
C LEU A 280 -11.57 -14.83 -6.30
N VAL A 281 -12.43 -15.84 -6.46
CA VAL A 281 -13.49 -16.13 -5.49
C VAL A 281 -12.89 -16.50 -4.13
N ASN A 282 -11.87 -17.35 -4.11
CA ASN A 282 -11.16 -17.76 -2.90
C ASN A 282 -10.55 -16.55 -2.18
N ASP A 283 -9.77 -15.72 -2.89
CA ASP A 283 -9.20 -14.48 -2.35
C ASP A 283 -10.29 -13.55 -1.82
N GLY A 284 -11.41 -13.44 -2.52
CA GLY A 284 -12.57 -12.65 -2.10
C GLY A 284 -13.19 -13.13 -0.78
N ILE A 285 -13.22 -14.45 -0.53
CA ILE A 285 -13.67 -15.04 0.74
C ILE A 285 -12.76 -14.59 1.89
N PHE A 286 -11.45 -14.82 1.73
CA PHE A 286 -10.47 -14.48 2.78
C PHE A 286 -10.45 -12.97 3.05
N ARG A 287 -10.49 -12.13 2.01
CA ARG A 287 -10.56 -10.67 2.19
C ARG A 287 -11.80 -10.22 2.93
N HIS A 288 -12.96 -10.78 2.59
CA HIS A 288 -14.19 -10.42 3.29
C HIS A 288 -14.10 -10.74 4.79
N LEU A 289 -13.63 -11.94 5.13
CA LEU A 289 -13.44 -12.37 6.52
C LEU A 289 -12.33 -11.59 7.26
N GLU A 290 -11.36 -11.03 6.52
CA GLU A 290 -10.29 -10.20 7.08
C GLU A 290 -10.79 -8.82 7.50
N VAL A 291 -11.68 -8.23 6.71
CA VAL A 291 -12.09 -6.82 6.84
C VAL A 291 -13.44 -6.67 7.55
N GLU A 292 -14.42 -7.53 7.22
CA GLU A 292 -15.78 -7.46 7.76
C GLU A 292 -15.98 -8.51 8.85
N LYS A 293 -16.44 -8.08 10.04
CA LYS A 293 -16.87 -9.02 11.08
C LYS A 293 -18.16 -9.70 10.67
N VAL A 294 -18.18 -11.03 10.70
CA VAL A 294 -19.40 -11.81 10.47
C VAL A 294 -20.35 -11.59 11.65
N PRO A 295 -21.60 -11.10 11.41
CA PRO A 295 -22.60 -10.95 12.46
C PRO A 295 -22.88 -12.28 13.17
N ALA A 296 -23.08 -12.23 14.49
CA ALA A 296 -23.25 -13.45 15.30
C ALA A 296 -24.38 -14.36 14.80
N GLU A 297 -25.50 -13.76 14.35
CA GLU A 297 -26.66 -14.47 13.80
C GLU A 297 -26.37 -15.18 12.46
N LYS A 298 -25.29 -14.82 11.76
CA LYS A 298 -24.90 -15.39 10.45
C LYS A 298 -23.70 -16.33 10.51
N GLN A 299 -23.05 -16.44 11.66
CA GLN A 299 -21.84 -17.26 11.80
C GLN A 299 -22.09 -18.73 11.48
N SER A 300 -23.24 -19.28 11.91
CA SER A 300 -23.63 -20.67 11.62
C SER A 300 -23.78 -20.93 10.11
N ASP A 301 -24.42 -19.98 9.38
CA ASP A 301 -24.63 -20.11 7.95
C ASP A 301 -23.32 -19.97 7.18
N VAL A 302 -22.47 -19.01 7.57
CA VAL A 302 -21.15 -18.82 6.99
C VAL A 302 -20.26 -20.04 7.19
N LYS A 303 -20.26 -20.63 8.39
CA LYS A 303 -19.57 -21.90 8.68
C LYS A 303 -20.02 -23.01 7.74
N LYS A 304 -21.34 -23.26 7.68
CA LYS A 304 -21.93 -24.29 6.82
C LYS A 304 -21.54 -24.09 5.36
N ASN A 305 -21.65 -22.85 4.87
CA ASN A 305 -21.33 -22.51 3.48
C ASN A 305 -19.83 -22.70 3.17
N LEU A 306 -18.92 -22.32 4.07
CA LEU A 306 -17.47 -22.51 3.90
C LEU A 306 -17.10 -24.00 3.84
N GLU A 307 -17.62 -24.81 4.76
CA GLU A 307 -17.40 -26.26 4.79
C GLU A 307 -17.91 -26.90 3.49
N ALA A 308 -19.14 -26.59 3.10
CA ALA A 308 -19.73 -27.11 1.86
C ALA A 308 -18.98 -26.63 0.59
N TYR A 309 -18.52 -25.40 0.58
CA TYR A 309 -17.74 -24.85 -0.53
C TYR A 309 -16.40 -25.56 -0.69
N PHE A 310 -15.65 -25.75 0.40
CA PHE A 310 -14.37 -26.44 0.33
C PHE A 310 -14.52 -27.91 -0.09
N ASP A 311 -15.54 -28.62 0.45
CA ASP A 311 -15.86 -29.97 0.03
C ASP A 311 -16.20 -30.05 -1.46
N TRP A 312 -16.90 -29.06 -1.97
CA TRP A 312 -17.22 -28.95 -3.39
C TRP A 312 -15.97 -28.66 -4.23
N LEU A 313 -15.09 -27.76 -3.79
CA LEU A 313 -13.81 -27.49 -4.45
C LEU A 313 -12.95 -28.74 -4.59
N VAL A 314 -12.83 -29.54 -3.54
CA VAL A 314 -12.04 -30.78 -3.54
C VAL A 314 -12.57 -31.77 -4.59
N LYS A 315 -13.88 -31.78 -4.84
CA LYS A 315 -14.53 -32.67 -5.81
C LYS A 315 -14.43 -32.17 -7.25
N GLU A 316 -14.71 -30.90 -7.47
CA GLU A 316 -14.91 -30.33 -8.81
C GLU A 316 -13.71 -29.52 -9.31
N HIS A 317 -12.93 -28.88 -8.40
CA HIS A 317 -11.86 -27.94 -8.72
C HIS A 317 -10.64 -28.11 -7.81
N LYS A 318 -9.95 -29.23 -7.92
CA LYS A 318 -8.83 -29.61 -7.03
C LYS A 318 -7.73 -28.55 -6.91
N GLU A 319 -7.37 -27.89 -8.02
CA GLU A 319 -6.35 -26.83 -8.01
C GLU A 319 -6.82 -25.59 -7.25
N ALA A 320 -8.10 -25.24 -7.38
CA ALA A 320 -8.69 -24.15 -6.60
C ALA A 320 -8.80 -24.52 -5.11
N ALA A 321 -9.02 -25.79 -4.77
CA ALA A 321 -8.96 -26.27 -3.38
C ALA A 321 -7.54 -26.13 -2.81
N ALA A 322 -6.51 -26.45 -3.60
CA ALA A 322 -5.12 -26.24 -3.21
C ALA A 322 -4.81 -24.76 -2.98
N HIS A 323 -5.31 -23.87 -3.85
CA HIS A 323 -5.18 -22.42 -3.67
C HIS A 323 -5.86 -21.94 -2.36
N PHE A 324 -7.10 -22.37 -2.10
CA PHE A 324 -7.82 -22.04 -0.87
C PHE A 324 -7.05 -22.48 0.39
N ALA A 325 -6.54 -23.71 0.37
CA ALA A 325 -5.78 -24.27 1.48
C ALA A 325 -4.43 -23.54 1.69
N ASN A 326 -3.78 -23.08 0.62
CA ASN A 326 -2.56 -22.27 0.69
C ASN A 326 -2.83 -20.90 1.30
N LEU A 327 -3.93 -20.19 0.95
CA LEU A 327 -4.32 -18.94 1.57
C LEU A 327 -4.48 -19.06 3.09
N TYR A 328 -5.03 -20.19 3.55
CA TYR A 328 -5.15 -20.46 4.98
C TYR A 328 -3.80 -20.61 5.67
N VAL A 329 -2.83 -21.28 5.03
CA VAL A 329 -1.50 -21.57 5.63
C VAL A 329 -0.57 -20.36 5.57
N GLN A 330 -0.64 -19.53 4.53
CA GLN A 330 0.27 -18.40 4.30
C GLN A 330 0.07 -17.22 5.27
N GLN A 331 -1.01 -17.22 6.05
CA GLN A 331 -1.35 -16.18 7.04
C GLN A 331 -1.42 -14.73 6.49
N THR A 332 -1.59 -14.58 5.19
CA THR A 332 -1.78 -13.27 4.54
C THR A 332 -3.03 -12.55 5.09
N TYR A 333 -4.00 -13.32 5.61
CA TYR A 333 -5.29 -12.88 6.13
C TYR A 333 -5.47 -13.36 7.58
N PRO A 334 -4.79 -12.75 8.57
CA PRO A 334 -4.75 -13.29 9.94
C PRO A 334 -6.12 -13.34 10.62
N ASN A 335 -7.01 -12.36 10.42
CA ASN A 335 -8.35 -12.36 11.00
C ASN A 335 -9.24 -13.43 10.35
N ALA A 336 -9.14 -13.62 9.04
CA ALA A 336 -9.86 -14.67 8.32
C ALA A 336 -9.42 -16.06 8.80
N VAL A 337 -8.11 -16.28 8.94
CA VAL A 337 -7.54 -17.52 9.46
C VAL A 337 -8.01 -17.77 10.90
N ALA A 338 -7.98 -16.75 11.76
CA ALA A 338 -8.45 -16.85 13.13
C ALA A 338 -9.95 -17.16 13.22
N PHE A 339 -10.78 -16.55 12.34
CA PHE A 339 -12.21 -16.85 12.24
C PHE A 339 -12.44 -18.30 11.84
N ILE A 340 -11.79 -18.78 10.77
CA ILE A 340 -11.92 -20.17 10.29
C ILE A 340 -11.47 -21.16 11.38
N ALA A 341 -10.33 -20.91 12.03
CA ALA A 341 -9.82 -21.78 13.07
C ALA A 341 -10.75 -21.88 14.29
N ARG A 342 -11.40 -20.77 14.66
CA ARG A 342 -12.31 -20.72 15.81
C ARG A 342 -13.68 -21.28 15.51
N GLU A 343 -14.29 -20.89 14.39
CA GLU A 343 -15.69 -21.21 14.08
C GLU A 343 -15.85 -22.46 13.22
N CYS A 344 -14.85 -22.80 12.36
CA CYS A 344 -14.92 -23.88 11.39
C CYS A 344 -13.89 -24.98 11.70
N GLN A 345 -13.94 -25.58 12.89
CA GLN A 345 -12.93 -26.56 13.35
C GLN A 345 -12.79 -27.77 12.41
N VAL A 346 -13.89 -28.28 11.85
CA VAL A 346 -13.87 -29.39 10.88
C VAL A 346 -13.12 -28.98 9.62
N LEU A 347 -13.44 -27.80 9.07
CA LEU A 347 -12.74 -27.26 7.90
C LEU A 347 -11.25 -27.07 8.18
N THR A 348 -10.88 -26.55 9.36
CA THR A 348 -9.49 -26.37 9.79
C THR A 348 -8.71 -27.69 9.74
N MET A 349 -9.26 -28.77 10.30
CA MET A 349 -8.64 -30.08 10.25
C MET A 349 -8.49 -30.58 8.80
N THR A 350 -9.55 -30.41 8.00
CA THR A 350 -9.54 -30.80 6.58
C THR A 350 -8.48 -30.04 5.78
N LEU A 351 -8.35 -28.72 5.97
CA LEU A 351 -7.34 -27.89 5.30
C LEU A 351 -5.92 -28.33 5.64
N VAL A 352 -5.63 -28.56 6.92
CA VAL A 352 -4.30 -29.03 7.36
C VAL A 352 -3.95 -30.41 6.77
N LEU A 353 -4.90 -31.33 6.75
CA LEU A 353 -4.70 -32.65 6.14
C LEU A 353 -4.53 -32.55 4.62
N TYR A 354 -5.33 -31.70 3.96
CA TYR A 354 -5.26 -31.49 2.52
C TYR A 354 -3.90 -30.93 2.09
N VAL A 355 -3.39 -29.93 2.78
CA VAL A 355 -2.04 -29.37 2.49
C VAL A 355 -0.94 -30.40 2.66
N LYS A 356 -1.06 -31.30 3.66
CA LYS A 356 -0.10 -32.42 3.83
C LYS A 356 -0.17 -33.45 2.71
N SER A 357 -1.34 -33.62 2.08
CA SER A 357 -1.53 -34.61 1.01
C SER A 357 -1.04 -34.13 -0.36
N ILE A 358 -0.85 -32.82 -0.57
CA ILE A 358 -0.39 -32.24 -1.83
C ILE A 358 1.09 -31.81 -1.80
N ARG A 359 1.75 -31.93 -0.65
CA ARG A 359 3.20 -31.83 -0.49
C ARG A 359 3.84 -33.19 -0.60
#